data_d55debda35a51d74c0ade0f5be191f34
#
_entry.id   d55debda35a51d74c0ade0f5be191f34
#
_cell.length_a   1.000
_cell.length_b   1.000
_cell.length_c   1.000
_cell.angle_alpha   90.00
_cell.angle_beta   90.00
_cell.angle_gamma   90.00
#
_symmetry.space_group_name_H-M   'P 1'
#
loop_
_entity.id
_entity.type
_entity.pdbx_description
1 polymer ?
#
loop_
_entity_poly.entity_id
_entity_poly.type
_entity_poly.pdbx_seq_one_letter_code
_entity_poly.pdbx_strand_id
1 'polypeptide(L)'
;MKYSLVVIFSLLVPFQTQAQDYLISFTGTGGSTTIDSVQVINLTQNTSLTLNGIDVLHLMGVVGIDPAIAQSNADLRIYPNPMNESSFVEFEPASSGNAILELCDVAGKLVAQTQNMLPCGKHTFKVSGLSSGIYTLSIKSPDYVYSGKIVCTSSTPVNGKITYVSTHLKSADQGRLKSNQSLIPMQYNNGDQLLFKCFSGMYATVIPLVPTQSQMVIANFITCTDADNNNYATVTIGTQIWMAENLNVGIRINGVEGQTNNGIIEKYCYNNDEANCAIYGGLYQWDEMMQYVATPGVQGICPIGWHLPTYDEWTILTTFLGGTSVAGGKMKSTGTIEAGTGLWYSFNIGVTNESGFTAVQGGSRGLNGDLFSNLGAWGNWWGSSEYGNYYAWNRILGYNWSFVEIGCYYKSLGFSVRCVLDL
;
A
#
# COMPACT_ATOMS: atom_id res chain seq x y z
N MET A 1 16.59 -49.35 52.37
CA MET A 1 16.56 -48.19 51.44
C MET A 1 15.45 -48.42 50.47
N LYS A 2 14.36 -47.64 50.63
CA LYS A 2 13.17 -47.65 49.70
C LYS A 2 13.38 -46.54 48.72
N TYR A 3 13.49 -46.81 47.40
CA TYR A 3 13.53 -45.84 46.33
C TYR A 3 12.09 -45.54 45.90
N SER A 4 11.62 -44.29 46.10
CA SER A 4 10.37 -43.80 45.53
C SER A 4 10.65 -43.34 44.12
N LEU A 5 9.98 -43.97 43.15
CA LEU A 5 9.95 -43.57 41.74
C LEU A 5 8.95 -42.41 41.57
N VAL A 6 9.45 -41.21 41.31
CA VAL A 6 8.59 -40.07 40.95
C VAL A 6 8.37 -40.09 39.43
N VAL A 7 7.18 -40.42 39.01
CA VAL A 7 6.75 -40.34 37.60
C VAL A 7 6.27 -38.91 37.35
N ILE A 8 7.05 -38.13 36.57
CA ILE A 8 6.65 -36.81 36.11
C ILE A 8 5.76 -37.00 34.87
N PHE A 9 4.47 -36.75 35.02
CA PHE A 9 3.52 -36.68 33.91
C PHE A 9 3.66 -35.27 33.27
N SER A 10 4.38 -35.20 32.15
CA SER A 10 4.37 -33.99 31.34
C SER A 10 3.04 -33.88 30.61
N LEU A 11 2.17 -32.93 31.04
CA LEU A 11 1.00 -32.54 30.31
C LEU A 11 1.45 -31.82 29.00
N LEU A 12 1.43 -32.56 27.90
CA LEU A 12 1.47 -31.96 26.55
C LEU A 12 0.13 -31.24 26.32
N VAL A 13 0.10 -29.95 26.59
CA VAL A 13 -0.99 -29.09 26.13
C VAL A 13 -0.83 -28.94 24.61
N PRO A 14 -1.79 -29.41 23.79
CA PRO A 14 -1.72 -29.17 22.38
C PRO A 14 -1.91 -27.65 22.16
N PHE A 15 -0.88 -26.97 21.68
CA PHE A 15 -1.03 -25.64 21.11
C PHE A 15 -1.89 -25.78 19.86
N GLN A 16 -3.17 -25.45 19.96
CA GLN A 16 -3.99 -25.25 18.79
C GLN A 16 -3.56 -23.91 18.18
N THR A 17 -2.75 -23.96 17.14
CA THR A 17 -2.54 -22.81 16.25
C THR A 17 -3.82 -22.63 15.46
N GLN A 18 -4.69 -21.76 15.93
CA GLN A 18 -5.80 -21.27 15.08
C GLN A 18 -5.19 -20.44 13.96
N ALA A 19 -5.58 -20.72 12.73
CA ALA A 19 -5.31 -19.84 11.60
C ALA A 19 -5.85 -18.45 11.93
N GLN A 20 -5.00 -17.45 11.83
CA GLN A 20 -5.36 -16.06 12.11
C GLN A 20 -6.21 -15.55 10.96
N ASP A 21 -7.39 -15.03 11.27
CA ASP A 21 -8.41 -14.62 10.29
C ASP A 21 -9.05 -13.33 10.79
N TYR A 22 -8.63 -12.18 10.23
CA TYR A 22 -9.16 -10.89 10.62
C TYR A 22 -9.91 -10.21 9.48
N LEU A 23 -11.05 -9.63 9.80
CA LEU A 23 -11.88 -8.82 8.91
C LEU A 23 -11.69 -7.35 9.25
N ILE A 24 -11.21 -6.57 8.30
CA ILE A 24 -11.02 -5.12 8.45
C ILE A 24 -11.98 -4.41 7.52
N SER A 25 -12.90 -3.66 8.10
CA SER A 25 -13.80 -2.75 7.38
C SER A 25 -13.38 -1.31 7.57
N PHE A 26 -13.91 -0.41 6.75
CA PHE A 26 -13.51 1.00 6.75
C PHE A 26 -14.72 1.91 6.81
N THR A 27 -14.57 3.05 7.49
CA THR A 27 -15.58 4.13 7.52
C THR A 27 -14.88 5.48 7.56
N GLY A 28 -15.50 6.51 7.00
CA GLY A 28 -14.99 7.86 7.02
C GLY A 28 -15.59 8.70 8.15
N THR A 29 -14.86 9.72 8.57
CA THR A 29 -15.32 10.79 9.47
C THR A 29 -14.65 12.12 9.10
N GLY A 30 -15.07 13.23 9.68
CA GLY A 30 -14.55 14.56 9.36
C GLY A 30 -15.11 15.11 8.05
N GLY A 31 -14.26 15.44 7.10
CA GLY A 31 -14.65 16.04 5.81
C GLY A 31 -15.47 15.11 4.90
N SER A 32 -15.44 13.81 5.12
CA SER A 32 -16.29 12.83 4.42
C SER A 32 -16.61 11.63 5.32
N THR A 33 -17.84 11.13 5.19
CA THR A 33 -18.30 9.89 5.86
C THR A 33 -18.23 8.67 4.95
N THR A 34 -17.97 8.87 3.65
CA THR A 34 -17.80 7.79 2.67
C THR A 34 -16.33 7.58 2.35
N ILE A 35 -16.00 6.40 1.88
CA ILE A 35 -14.67 6.06 1.36
C ILE A 35 -14.85 5.60 -0.09
N ASP A 36 -14.06 6.13 -1.01
CA ASP A 36 -14.09 5.73 -2.41
C ASP A 36 -13.21 4.50 -2.63
N SER A 37 -11.99 4.53 -2.07
CA SER A 37 -11.05 3.43 -2.16
C SER A 37 -10.07 3.42 -0.99
N VAL A 38 -9.48 2.24 -0.75
CA VAL A 38 -8.42 2.04 0.25
C VAL A 38 -7.26 1.30 -0.42
N GLN A 39 -6.10 1.94 -0.49
CA GLN A 39 -4.86 1.25 -0.81
C GLN A 39 -4.30 0.64 0.47
N VAL A 40 -4.13 -0.67 0.48
CA VAL A 40 -3.54 -1.44 1.58
C VAL A 40 -2.13 -1.83 1.21
N ILE A 41 -1.17 -1.49 2.04
CA ILE A 41 0.25 -1.83 1.87
C ILE A 41 0.69 -2.61 3.10
N ASN A 42 1.13 -3.85 2.92
CA ASN A 42 1.83 -4.60 3.95
C ASN A 42 3.31 -4.23 3.88
N LEU A 43 3.75 -3.37 4.80
CA LEU A 43 5.12 -2.86 4.85
C LEU A 43 6.14 -3.95 5.21
N THR A 44 5.70 -4.98 5.94
CA THR A 44 6.55 -6.10 6.36
C THR A 44 6.81 -7.08 5.23
N GLN A 45 5.78 -7.42 4.46
CA GLN A 45 5.86 -8.39 3.36
C GLN A 45 6.08 -7.72 1.98
N ASN A 46 6.05 -6.38 1.92
CA ASN A 46 6.16 -5.60 0.69
C ASN A 46 5.12 -6.01 -0.37
N THR A 47 3.87 -6.23 0.07
CA THR A 47 2.72 -6.53 -0.78
C THR A 47 1.68 -5.43 -0.70
N SER A 48 0.89 -5.24 -1.73
CA SER A 48 -0.16 -4.23 -1.74
C SER A 48 -1.36 -4.65 -2.58
N LEU A 49 -2.53 -4.08 -2.24
CA LEU A 49 -3.76 -4.20 -3.02
C LEU A 49 -4.62 -2.94 -2.84
N THR A 50 -5.63 -2.80 -3.66
CA THR A 50 -6.61 -1.70 -3.56
C THR A 50 -8.01 -2.27 -3.44
N LEU A 51 -8.79 -1.72 -2.49
CA LEU A 51 -10.18 -2.04 -2.21
C LEU A 51 -11.08 -0.89 -2.69
N ASN A 52 -12.33 -1.20 -3.05
CA ASN A 52 -13.37 -0.17 -3.06
C ASN A 52 -13.76 0.14 -1.60
N GLY A 53 -14.26 1.34 -1.34
CA GLY A 53 -14.51 1.79 0.03
C GLY A 53 -15.52 0.97 0.83
N ILE A 54 -16.36 0.19 0.17
CA ILE A 54 -17.34 -0.71 0.80
C ILE A 54 -16.82 -2.13 1.02
N ASP A 55 -15.66 -2.49 0.42
CA ASP A 55 -15.09 -3.83 0.54
C ASP A 55 -14.53 -4.08 1.95
N VAL A 56 -14.44 -5.35 2.33
CA VAL A 56 -13.82 -5.80 3.57
C VAL A 56 -12.50 -6.48 3.24
N LEU A 57 -11.43 -6.03 3.87
CA LEU A 57 -10.15 -6.71 3.81
C LEU A 57 -10.17 -7.95 4.69
N HIS A 58 -9.84 -9.08 4.12
CA HIS A 58 -9.73 -10.36 4.79
C HIS A 58 -8.25 -10.71 4.99
N LEU A 59 -7.74 -10.52 6.18
CA LEU A 59 -6.36 -10.84 6.55
C LEU A 59 -6.27 -12.31 6.95
N MET A 60 -5.55 -13.10 6.16
CA MET A 60 -5.42 -14.55 6.35
C MET A 60 -4.01 -14.90 6.82
N GLY A 61 -3.92 -15.61 7.95
CA GLY A 61 -2.65 -16.12 8.46
C GLY A 61 -2.04 -17.20 7.56
N VAL A 62 -0.72 -17.17 7.41
CA VAL A 62 0.01 -18.26 6.73
C VAL A 62 0.08 -19.46 7.66
N VAL A 63 -0.75 -20.46 7.45
CA VAL A 63 -0.56 -21.79 8.01
C VAL A 63 0.45 -22.50 7.13
N GLY A 64 1.63 -22.80 7.64
CA GLY A 64 2.86 -23.30 7.02
C GLY A 64 2.83 -24.41 5.96
N ILE A 65 1.92 -24.27 5.00
CA ILE A 65 1.95 -24.90 3.68
C ILE A 65 1.75 -23.72 2.75
N ASP A 66 2.67 -23.51 1.81
CA ASP A 66 2.52 -22.54 0.73
C ASP A 66 1.09 -22.66 0.17
N PRO A 67 0.17 -21.71 0.42
CA PRO A 67 -1.12 -21.80 -0.22
C PRO A 67 -0.87 -21.45 -1.66
N ALA A 68 -0.71 -22.47 -2.50
CA ALA A 68 -0.94 -22.30 -3.91
C ALA A 68 -2.26 -21.51 -4.06
N ILE A 69 -2.15 -20.22 -4.35
CA ILE A 69 -3.20 -19.25 -4.70
C ILE A 69 -4.56 -19.67 -4.16
N ALA A 70 -5.08 -18.97 -3.16
CA ALA A 70 -6.32 -19.31 -2.45
C ALA A 70 -7.43 -19.63 -3.44
N GLN A 71 -7.79 -20.90 -3.52
CA GLN A 71 -8.88 -21.38 -4.36
C GLN A 71 -10.19 -21.01 -3.68
N SER A 72 -10.92 -20.06 -4.21
CA SER A 72 -12.35 -20.03 -3.97
C SER A 72 -12.98 -21.16 -4.80
N ASN A 73 -12.95 -22.41 -4.30
CA ASN A 73 -13.65 -23.53 -4.93
C ASN A 73 -15.19 -23.36 -4.91
N ALA A 74 -15.70 -22.26 -4.37
CA ALA A 74 -17.12 -22.00 -4.21
C ALA A 74 -17.88 -21.91 -5.55
N ASP A 75 -17.20 -21.59 -6.64
CA ASP A 75 -17.83 -21.33 -7.93
C ASP A 75 -17.47 -22.33 -9.05
N LEU A 76 -16.62 -23.34 -8.79
CA LEU A 76 -16.32 -24.39 -9.74
C LEU A 76 -17.35 -25.53 -9.63
N ARG A 77 -18.16 -25.73 -10.67
CA ARG A 77 -19.14 -26.80 -10.77
C ARG A 77 -18.76 -27.78 -11.87
N ILE A 78 -18.76 -29.06 -11.55
CA ILE A 78 -18.47 -30.16 -12.49
C ILE A 78 -19.62 -31.14 -12.44
N TYR A 79 -20.36 -31.28 -13.58
CA TYR A 79 -21.51 -32.12 -13.63
C TYR A 79 -21.79 -32.69 -15.03
N PRO A 80 -22.32 -33.95 -15.14
CA PRO A 80 -22.40 -34.93 -14.07
C PRO A 80 -21.01 -35.38 -13.61
N ASN A 81 -20.85 -35.62 -12.31
CA ASN A 81 -19.65 -36.21 -11.76
C ASN A 81 -20.04 -37.22 -10.67
N PRO A 82 -19.90 -38.52 -10.88
CA PRO A 82 -19.19 -39.21 -11.98
C PRO A 82 -19.79 -38.95 -13.37
N MET A 83 -18.91 -38.86 -14.38
CA MET A 83 -19.29 -38.78 -15.79
C MET A 83 -19.23 -40.15 -16.47
N ASN A 84 -20.06 -40.34 -17.50
CA ASN A 84 -19.95 -41.47 -18.41
C ASN A 84 -19.29 -41.06 -19.73
N GLU A 85 -19.95 -40.27 -20.56
CA GLU A 85 -19.42 -39.81 -21.86
C GLU A 85 -18.78 -38.40 -21.78
N SER A 86 -19.38 -37.51 -21.01
CA SER A 86 -18.90 -36.14 -20.85
C SER A 86 -19.35 -35.50 -19.54
N SER A 87 -18.65 -34.45 -19.13
CA SER A 87 -19.00 -33.60 -18.01
C SER A 87 -18.86 -32.14 -18.40
N PHE A 88 -19.69 -31.28 -17.82
CA PHE A 88 -19.56 -29.83 -17.95
C PHE A 88 -18.80 -29.25 -16.75
N VAL A 89 -17.95 -28.29 -17.03
CA VAL A 89 -17.18 -27.55 -16.08
C VAL A 89 -17.62 -26.10 -16.16
N GLU A 90 -18.25 -25.60 -15.11
CA GLU A 90 -18.71 -24.21 -15.01
C GLU A 90 -17.94 -23.49 -13.92
N PHE A 91 -17.47 -22.29 -14.24
CA PHE A 91 -16.83 -21.37 -13.27
C PHE A 91 -16.97 -19.93 -13.73
N GLU A 92 -16.78 -19.00 -12.80
CA GLU A 92 -16.74 -17.56 -13.06
C GLU A 92 -15.34 -17.06 -12.69
N PRO A 93 -14.50 -16.59 -13.67
CA PRO A 93 -13.18 -16.09 -13.40
C PRO A 93 -13.22 -14.80 -12.58
N ALA A 94 -12.27 -14.65 -11.65
CA ALA A 94 -12.16 -13.47 -10.81
C ALA A 94 -11.80 -12.20 -11.60
N SER A 95 -11.10 -12.37 -12.74
CA SER A 95 -10.70 -11.29 -13.65
C SER A 95 -10.75 -11.77 -15.10
N SER A 96 -10.87 -10.85 -16.06
CA SER A 96 -10.74 -11.17 -17.48
C SER A 96 -9.28 -11.40 -17.85
N GLY A 97 -8.98 -12.46 -18.60
CA GLY A 97 -7.61 -12.79 -19.00
C GLY A 97 -7.44 -14.14 -19.66
N ASN A 98 -6.22 -14.48 -19.99
CA ASN A 98 -5.87 -15.80 -20.49
C ASN A 98 -5.97 -16.84 -19.36
N ALA A 99 -6.73 -17.91 -19.60
CA ALA A 99 -6.83 -19.06 -18.72
C ALA A 99 -6.36 -20.33 -19.44
N ILE A 100 -5.61 -21.17 -18.74
CA ILE A 100 -5.16 -22.49 -19.19
C ILE A 100 -5.93 -23.52 -18.37
N LEU A 101 -6.66 -24.41 -19.06
CA LEU A 101 -7.35 -25.54 -18.45
C LEU A 101 -6.55 -26.82 -18.75
N GLU A 102 -6.12 -27.51 -17.71
CA GLU A 102 -5.34 -28.75 -17.78
C GLU A 102 -6.06 -29.88 -17.09
N LEU A 103 -6.08 -31.03 -17.71
CA LEU A 103 -6.63 -32.26 -17.16
C LEU A 103 -5.54 -33.31 -17.03
N CYS A 104 -5.25 -33.76 -15.81
CA CYS A 104 -4.22 -34.77 -15.54
C CYS A 104 -4.84 -36.02 -14.94
N ASP A 105 -4.25 -37.17 -15.21
CA ASP A 105 -4.60 -38.44 -14.55
C ASP A 105 -3.97 -38.50 -13.12
N VAL A 106 -4.22 -39.60 -12.41
CA VAL A 106 -3.72 -39.82 -11.04
C VAL A 106 -2.18 -39.91 -10.94
N ALA A 107 -1.50 -40.17 -12.04
CA ALA A 107 -0.03 -40.16 -12.12
C ALA A 107 0.54 -38.77 -12.46
N GLY A 108 -0.32 -37.74 -12.62
CA GLY A 108 0.07 -36.41 -13.02
C GLY A 108 0.34 -36.22 -14.52
N LYS A 109 0.04 -37.25 -15.36
CA LYS A 109 0.21 -37.16 -16.80
C LYS A 109 -0.90 -36.28 -17.39
N LEU A 110 -0.50 -35.30 -18.21
CA LEU A 110 -1.42 -34.44 -18.95
C LEU A 110 -2.24 -35.26 -19.97
N VAL A 111 -3.55 -35.18 -19.87
CA VAL A 111 -4.54 -35.91 -20.72
C VAL A 111 -5.16 -34.97 -21.74
N ALA A 112 -5.47 -33.73 -21.34
CA ALA A 112 -6.02 -32.71 -22.22
C ALA A 112 -5.64 -31.30 -21.71
N GLN A 113 -5.50 -30.35 -22.63
CA GLN A 113 -5.25 -28.95 -22.33
C GLN A 113 -5.97 -28.05 -23.32
N THR A 114 -6.46 -26.91 -22.85
CA THR A 114 -6.93 -25.80 -23.71
C THR A 114 -6.58 -24.47 -23.10
N GLN A 115 -6.38 -23.46 -23.95
CA GLN A 115 -6.13 -22.08 -23.52
C GLN A 115 -7.14 -21.17 -24.19
N ASN A 116 -7.76 -20.30 -23.39
CA ASN A 116 -8.79 -19.37 -23.84
C ASN A 116 -8.64 -18.01 -23.18
N MET A 117 -8.90 -16.95 -23.95
CA MET A 117 -9.13 -15.62 -23.40
C MET A 117 -10.55 -15.58 -22.85
N LEU A 118 -10.69 -15.42 -21.54
CA LEU A 118 -11.99 -15.40 -20.86
C LEU A 118 -12.32 -13.99 -20.37
N PRO A 119 -13.44 -13.37 -20.82
CA PRO A 119 -13.96 -12.15 -20.20
C PRO A 119 -14.58 -12.46 -18.84
N CYS A 120 -14.92 -11.43 -18.06
CA CYS A 120 -15.69 -11.59 -16.83
C CYS A 120 -17.07 -12.20 -17.15
N GLY A 121 -17.52 -13.16 -16.31
CA GLY A 121 -18.81 -13.86 -16.46
C GLY A 121 -18.66 -15.36 -16.32
N LYS A 122 -19.79 -16.05 -16.31
CA LYS A 122 -19.83 -17.51 -16.15
C LYS A 122 -19.44 -18.23 -17.45
N HIS A 123 -18.45 -19.11 -17.40
CA HIS A 123 -17.96 -19.90 -18.53
C HIS A 123 -18.28 -21.36 -18.33
N THR A 124 -18.61 -22.03 -19.46
CA THR A 124 -18.88 -23.47 -19.51
C THR A 124 -17.95 -24.16 -20.50
N PHE A 125 -17.25 -25.18 -20.02
CA PHE A 125 -16.44 -26.07 -20.83
C PHE A 125 -17.03 -27.49 -20.77
N LYS A 126 -16.79 -28.26 -21.82
CA LYS A 126 -17.17 -29.69 -21.89
C LYS A 126 -15.88 -30.51 -21.87
N VAL A 127 -15.83 -31.46 -20.93
CA VAL A 127 -14.78 -32.49 -20.84
C VAL A 127 -15.39 -33.80 -21.38
N SER A 128 -14.68 -34.49 -22.28
CA SER A 128 -15.13 -35.73 -22.88
C SER A 128 -13.95 -36.61 -23.29
N GLY A 129 -14.26 -37.87 -23.66
CA GLY A 129 -13.26 -38.79 -24.20
C GLY A 129 -12.30 -39.37 -23.17
N LEU A 130 -12.71 -39.45 -21.89
CA LEU A 130 -11.88 -40.01 -20.82
C LEU A 130 -12.16 -41.50 -20.65
N SER A 131 -11.12 -42.27 -20.34
CA SER A 131 -11.25 -43.63 -19.86
C SER A 131 -11.74 -43.68 -18.42
N SER A 132 -12.24 -44.87 -17.97
CA SER A 132 -12.57 -45.03 -16.55
C SER A 132 -11.37 -44.69 -15.65
N GLY A 133 -11.59 -43.80 -14.69
CA GLY A 133 -10.54 -43.35 -13.82
C GLY A 133 -10.88 -42.05 -13.09
N ILE A 134 -9.88 -41.56 -12.34
CA ILE A 134 -9.94 -40.27 -11.60
C ILE A 134 -8.98 -39.32 -12.28
N TYR A 135 -9.46 -38.08 -12.49
CA TYR A 135 -8.70 -37.01 -13.12
C TYR A 135 -8.74 -35.73 -12.26
N THR A 136 -7.69 -34.96 -12.32
CA THR A 136 -7.62 -33.61 -11.72
C THR A 136 -7.70 -32.59 -12.83
N LEU A 137 -8.71 -31.73 -12.77
CA LEU A 137 -8.83 -30.53 -13.58
C LEU A 137 -8.16 -29.37 -12.85
N SER A 138 -7.34 -28.62 -13.55
CA SER A 138 -6.73 -27.36 -13.07
C SER A 138 -7.03 -26.25 -14.07
N ILE A 139 -7.49 -25.11 -13.59
CA ILE A 139 -7.75 -23.90 -14.39
C ILE A 139 -6.85 -22.81 -13.82
N LYS A 140 -5.88 -22.33 -14.62
CA LYS A 140 -4.84 -21.40 -14.20
C LYS A 140 -4.88 -20.12 -15.01
N SER A 141 -4.81 -18.98 -14.33
CA SER A 141 -4.57 -17.65 -14.87
C SER A 141 -3.58 -16.93 -13.97
N PRO A 142 -2.95 -15.82 -14.36
CA PRO A 142 -2.11 -15.04 -13.45
C PRO A 142 -2.79 -14.64 -12.14
N ASP A 143 -4.12 -14.43 -12.17
CA ASP A 143 -4.87 -13.86 -11.05
C ASP A 143 -5.73 -14.90 -10.30
N TYR A 144 -5.88 -16.14 -10.82
CA TYR A 144 -6.70 -17.16 -10.17
C TYR A 144 -6.31 -18.59 -10.56
N VAL A 145 -6.58 -19.53 -9.66
CA VAL A 145 -6.49 -20.98 -9.92
C VAL A 145 -7.72 -21.66 -9.37
N TYR A 146 -8.39 -22.48 -10.21
CA TYR A 146 -9.42 -23.42 -9.77
C TYR A 146 -8.93 -24.84 -9.94
N SER A 147 -9.32 -25.74 -9.06
CA SER A 147 -9.09 -27.17 -9.24
C SER A 147 -10.30 -27.99 -8.84
N GLY A 148 -10.51 -29.08 -9.57
CA GLY A 148 -11.62 -29.99 -9.34
C GLY A 148 -11.28 -31.42 -9.71
N LYS A 149 -11.97 -32.36 -9.07
CA LYS A 149 -11.85 -33.81 -9.35
C LYS A 149 -12.95 -34.26 -10.31
N ILE A 150 -12.58 -34.99 -11.36
CA ILE A 150 -13.49 -35.64 -12.30
C ILE A 150 -13.36 -37.15 -12.14
N VAL A 151 -14.47 -37.82 -11.95
CA VAL A 151 -14.55 -39.30 -11.95
C VAL A 151 -15.22 -39.74 -13.24
N CYS A 152 -14.55 -40.55 -14.02
CA CYS A 152 -15.10 -41.13 -15.24
C CYS A 152 -15.36 -42.65 -15.07
N THR A 153 -16.52 -43.09 -15.49
CA THR A 153 -16.96 -44.52 -15.44
C THR A 153 -17.04 -45.16 -16.82
N SER A 154 -16.71 -44.42 -17.88
CA SER A 154 -16.74 -44.91 -19.26
C SER A 154 -15.70 -46.00 -19.52
N SER A 155 -16.09 -47.04 -20.21
CA SER A 155 -15.19 -48.15 -20.61
C SER A 155 -14.54 -47.99 -21.98
N THR A 156 -14.90 -46.97 -22.75
CA THR A 156 -14.34 -46.72 -24.10
C THR A 156 -13.27 -45.64 -24.09
N PRO A 157 -12.01 -45.98 -24.35
CA PRO A 157 -10.94 -44.97 -24.42
C PRO A 157 -11.02 -44.19 -25.73
N VAL A 158 -11.24 -42.89 -25.63
CA VAL A 158 -11.06 -41.92 -26.71
C VAL A 158 -10.16 -40.83 -26.18
N ASN A 159 -9.41 -40.14 -27.04
CA ASN A 159 -8.52 -39.04 -26.61
C ASN A 159 -9.27 -37.97 -25.81
N GLY A 160 -8.86 -37.73 -24.56
CA GLY A 160 -9.45 -36.73 -23.69
C GLY A 160 -9.46 -35.36 -24.34
N LYS A 161 -10.57 -34.64 -24.22
CA LYS A 161 -10.75 -33.32 -24.84
C LYS A 161 -11.46 -32.36 -23.90
N ILE A 162 -10.98 -31.10 -23.87
CA ILE A 162 -11.67 -29.97 -23.26
C ILE A 162 -12.14 -29.04 -24.37
N THR A 163 -13.42 -28.69 -24.39
CA THR A 163 -14.02 -27.85 -25.44
C THR A 163 -14.80 -26.71 -24.77
N TYR A 164 -14.57 -25.50 -25.21
CA TYR A 164 -15.34 -24.33 -24.79
C TYR A 164 -16.76 -24.40 -25.35
N VAL A 165 -17.79 -24.19 -24.53
CA VAL A 165 -19.18 -24.29 -24.90
C VAL A 165 -19.87 -22.95 -25.00
N SER A 166 -19.81 -22.15 -23.94
CA SER A 166 -20.52 -20.87 -23.88
C SER A 166 -19.98 -19.94 -22.80
N THR A 167 -20.27 -18.63 -22.97
CA THR A 167 -20.21 -17.65 -21.89
C THR A 167 -21.59 -17.09 -21.63
N HIS A 168 -21.96 -16.93 -20.37
CA HIS A 168 -23.09 -16.11 -19.95
C HIS A 168 -22.54 -14.82 -19.38
N LEU A 169 -22.48 -13.77 -20.21
CA LEU A 169 -22.21 -12.42 -19.74
C LEU A 169 -23.39 -12.01 -18.86
N LYS A 170 -23.12 -11.54 -17.66
CA LYS A 170 -24.15 -10.86 -16.87
C LYS A 170 -24.60 -9.65 -17.66
N SER A 171 -25.81 -9.67 -18.22
CA SER A 171 -26.48 -8.47 -18.71
C SER A 171 -26.58 -7.52 -17.52
N ALA A 172 -26.16 -6.26 -17.71
CA ALA A 172 -26.33 -5.22 -16.72
C ALA A 172 -27.82 -5.09 -16.38
N ASP A 173 -28.21 -5.71 -15.29
CA ASP A 173 -29.56 -5.57 -14.74
C ASP A 173 -29.64 -4.20 -14.10
N GLN A 174 -30.31 -3.27 -14.80
CA GLN A 174 -30.68 -1.98 -14.24
C GLN A 174 -31.76 -2.22 -13.18
N GLY A 175 -31.37 -2.08 -11.92
CA GLY A 175 -32.33 -1.90 -10.86
C GLY A 175 -32.28 -2.91 -9.72
N ARG A 176 -31.31 -2.69 -8.86
CA ARG A 176 -31.41 -2.69 -7.40
C ARG A 176 -30.00 -2.55 -6.83
N LEU A 177 -29.69 -1.38 -6.26
CA LEU A 177 -28.53 -1.17 -5.42
C LEU A 177 -28.60 -2.09 -4.19
N LYS A 178 -28.10 -3.32 -4.32
CA LYS A 178 -27.56 -4.06 -3.19
C LYS A 178 -26.09 -3.69 -3.14
N SER A 179 -25.64 -3.10 -2.06
CA SER A 179 -24.24 -2.88 -1.75
C SER A 179 -23.54 -4.24 -1.81
N ASN A 180 -22.87 -4.55 -2.92
CA ASN A 180 -22.06 -5.76 -3.06
C ASN A 180 -20.74 -5.50 -2.32
N GLN A 181 -20.75 -5.66 -1.02
CA GLN A 181 -19.57 -5.71 -0.19
C GLN A 181 -18.79 -6.97 -0.55
N SER A 182 -17.59 -6.82 -1.10
CA SER A 182 -16.70 -7.94 -1.44
C SER A 182 -15.73 -8.21 -0.30
N LEU A 183 -15.36 -9.47 -0.14
CA LEU A 183 -14.33 -9.90 0.80
C LEU A 183 -13.03 -10.09 0.02
N ILE A 184 -12.03 -9.23 0.25
CA ILE A 184 -10.78 -9.21 -0.51
C ILE A 184 -9.66 -9.78 0.35
N PRO A 185 -9.08 -10.93 -0.05
CA PRO A 185 -8.06 -11.60 0.75
C PRO A 185 -6.69 -10.93 0.63
N MET A 186 -5.94 -10.90 1.75
CA MET A 186 -4.54 -10.54 1.82
C MET A 186 -3.80 -11.44 2.79
N GLN A 187 -2.61 -11.91 2.40
CA GLN A 187 -1.73 -12.64 3.31
C GLN A 187 -1.26 -11.72 4.43
N TYR A 188 -1.32 -12.22 5.66
CA TYR A 188 -0.97 -11.47 6.86
C TYR A 188 -0.35 -12.38 7.91
N ASN A 189 0.82 -12.03 8.40
CA ASN A 189 1.42 -12.67 9.58
C ASN A 189 1.14 -11.81 10.81
N ASN A 190 0.99 -12.46 11.97
CA ASN A 190 0.79 -11.72 13.21
C ASN A 190 1.98 -10.78 13.47
N GLY A 191 1.68 -9.49 13.61
CA GLY A 191 2.67 -8.45 13.78
C GLY A 191 3.10 -7.74 12.48
N ASP A 192 2.59 -8.14 11.33
CA ASP A 192 2.83 -7.38 10.09
C ASP A 192 2.31 -5.95 10.24
N GLN A 193 3.11 -4.99 9.82
CA GLN A 193 2.76 -3.58 9.77
C GLN A 193 2.02 -3.27 8.48
N LEU A 194 0.76 -2.87 8.59
CA LEU A 194 -0.05 -2.39 7.47
C LEU A 194 -0.10 -0.87 7.43
N LEU A 195 -0.20 -0.33 6.22
CA LEU A 195 -0.48 1.07 5.95
C LEU A 195 -1.73 1.15 5.08
N PHE A 196 -2.77 1.80 5.57
CA PHE A 196 -3.99 2.08 4.81
C PHE A 196 -3.94 3.52 4.31
N LYS A 197 -3.98 3.74 3.01
CA LYS A 197 -4.21 5.05 2.41
C LYS A 197 -5.65 5.09 1.92
N CYS A 198 -6.50 5.80 2.67
CA CYS A 198 -7.93 5.93 2.41
C CYS A 198 -8.20 7.20 1.61
N PHE A 199 -9.07 7.12 0.60
CA PHE A 199 -9.42 8.21 -0.28
C PHE A 199 -10.93 8.47 -0.28
N SER A 200 -11.32 9.74 -0.34
CA SER A 200 -12.69 10.18 -0.53
C SER A 200 -12.73 11.55 -1.21
N GLY A 201 -13.07 11.60 -2.51
CA GLY A 201 -13.02 12.82 -3.29
C GLY A 201 -11.65 13.48 -3.26
N MET A 202 -11.57 14.68 -2.70
CA MET A 202 -10.33 15.44 -2.53
C MET A 202 -9.52 15.04 -1.27
N TYR A 203 -10.08 14.22 -0.41
CA TYR A 203 -9.45 13.85 0.86
C TYR A 203 -8.62 12.57 0.74
N ALA A 204 -7.49 12.55 1.40
CA ALA A 204 -6.71 11.35 1.63
C ALA A 204 -6.17 11.32 3.06
N THR A 205 -6.21 10.15 3.70
CA THR A 205 -5.60 9.96 5.02
C THR A 205 -4.85 8.64 5.08
N VAL A 206 -3.74 8.65 5.80
CA VAL A 206 -2.86 7.49 5.99
C VAL A 206 -3.01 6.99 7.42
N ILE A 207 -3.24 5.67 7.56
CA ILE A 207 -3.46 5.02 8.86
C ILE A 207 -2.51 3.84 8.97
N PRO A 208 -1.43 3.95 9.73
CA PRO A 208 -0.57 2.81 10.06
C PRO A 208 -1.26 1.94 11.13
N LEU A 209 -1.23 0.62 10.97
CA LEU A 209 -1.87 -0.32 11.89
C LEU A 209 -1.17 -1.68 11.87
N VAL A 210 -1.07 -2.30 13.06
CA VAL A 210 -0.77 -3.72 13.22
C VAL A 210 -2.06 -4.41 13.71
N PRO A 211 -2.86 -5.01 12.83
CA PRO A 211 -4.10 -5.68 13.21
C PRO A 211 -3.86 -6.85 14.15
N THR A 212 -4.60 -6.91 15.25
CA THR A 212 -4.59 -8.01 16.23
C THR A 212 -5.95 -8.67 16.40
N GLN A 213 -6.96 -8.15 15.72
CA GLN A 213 -8.34 -8.63 15.72
C GLN A 213 -9.12 -8.04 14.55
N SER A 214 -10.27 -8.61 14.25
CA SER A 214 -11.24 -7.99 13.33
C SER A 214 -11.72 -6.66 13.87
N GLN A 215 -11.72 -5.61 13.04
CA GLN A 215 -12.08 -4.27 13.47
C GLN A 215 -12.53 -3.38 12.31
N MET A 216 -13.17 -2.27 12.67
CA MET A 216 -13.48 -1.18 11.75
C MET A 216 -12.43 -0.08 11.89
N VAL A 217 -11.78 0.28 10.80
CA VAL A 217 -10.82 1.40 10.71
C VAL A 217 -11.58 2.66 10.36
N ILE A 218 -11.38 3.70 11.18
CA ILE A 218 -12.01 5.02 10.99
C ILE A 218 -11.02 5.94 10.31
N ALA A 219 -11.31 6.31 9.06
CA ALA A 219 -10.53 7.27 8.28
C ALA A 219 -11.01 8.69 8.61
N ASN A 220 -10.21 9.46 9.35
CA ASN A 220 -10.50 10.85 9.63
C ASN A 220 -10.00 11.72 8.48
N PHE A 221 -10.91 12.23 7.66
CA PHE A 221 -10.61 13.06 6.51
C PHE A 221 -10.55 14.54 6.91
N ILE A 222 -9.36 15.12 6.74
CA ILE A 222 -9.08 16.51 7.06
C ILE A 222 -8.70 17.22 5.77
N THR A 223 -9.24 18.43 5.56
CA THR A 223 -8.90 19.25 4.40
C THR A 223 -7.43 19.65 4.47
N CYS A 224 -6.67 19.30 3.46
CA CYS A 224 -5.29 19.70 3.27
C CYS A 224 -5.08 20.04 1.79
N THR A 225 -5.59 21.21 1.39
CA THR A 225 -5.57 21.69 0.00
C THR A 225 -4.85 23.03 -0.03
N ASP A 226 -3.81 23.14 -0.86
CA ASP A 226 -3.02 24.36 -0.99
C ASP A 226 -3.68 25.41 -1.94
N ALA A 227 -3.02 26.52 -2.12
CA ALA A 227 -3.50 27.63 -2.95
C ALA A 227 -3.62 27.29 -4.46
N ASP A 228 -2.90 26.27 -4.91
CA ASP A 228 -2.95 25.77 -6.30
C ASP A 228 -3.96 24.63 -6.48
N ASN A 229 -4.75 24.31 -5.43
CA ASN A 229 -5.70 23.20 -5.36
C ASN A 229 -5.05 21.79 -5.38
N ASN A 230 -3.79 21.66 -5.00
CA ASN A 230 -3.20 20.35 -4.73
C ASN A 230 -3.75 19.81 -3.41
N ASN A 231 -4.19 18.55 -3.41
CA ASN A 231 -4.70 17.87 -2.23
C ASN A 231 -3.63 16.93 -1.68
N TYR A 232 -3.42 16.95 -0.38
CA TYR A 232 -2.39 16.17 0.29
C TYR A 232 -2.99 15.17 1.26
N ALA A 233 -2.42 13.96 1.28
CA ALA A 233 -2.75 12.99 2.29
C ALA A 233 -2.27 13.45 3.66
N THR A 234 -3.05 13.14 4.70
CA THR A 234 -2.74 13.47 6.09
C THR A 234 -2.48 12.21 6.91
N VAL A 235 -1.74 12.35 8.00
CA VAL A 235 -1.46 11.27 8.94
C VAL A 235 -1.45 11.79 10.37
N THR A 236 -2.08 11.06 11.29
CA THR A 236 -2.00 11.35 12.74
C THR A 236 -0.82 10.61 13.35
N ILE A 237 0.10 11.34 13.96
CA ILE A 237 1.28 10.79 14.64
C ILE A 237 1.33 11.37 16.08
N GLY A 238 1.02 10.53 17.05
CA GLY A 238 0.86 10.98 18.43
C GLY A 238 -0.29 11.96 18.57
N THR A 239 -0.02 13.16 19.04
CA THR A 239 -0.98 14.26 19.20
C THR A 239 -1.02 15.22 18.01
N GLN A 240 -0.21 15.00 16.99
CA GLN A 240 -0.06 15.90 15.85
C GLN A 240 -0.66 15.28 14.58
N ILE A 241 -1.16 16.13 13.69
CA ILE A 241 -1.60 15.72 12.35
C ILE A 241 -0.68 16.39 11.33
N TRP A 242 -0.03 15.56 10.54
CA TRP A 242 0.98 15.97 9.56
C TRP A 242 0.51 15.72 8.13
N MET A 243 1.03 16.49 7.20
CA MET A 243 1.03 16.10 5.79
C MET A 243 1.85 14.80 5.64
N ALA A 244 1.30 13.83 4.91
CA ALA A 244 2.02 12.59 4.55
C ALA A 244 2.79 12.72 3.21
N GLU A 245 2.73 13.89 2.58
CA GLU A 245 3.36 14.23 1.31
C GLU A 245 4.07 15.57 1.42
N ASN A 246 5.10 15.81 0.58
CA ASN A 246 5.79 17.10 0.56
C ASN A 246 4.95 18.14 -0.18
N LEU A 247 4.94 19.37 0.32
CA LEU A 247 4.22 20.50 -0.27
C LEU A 247 4.72 20.79 -1.70
N ASN A 248 3.81 21.16 -2.61
CA ASN A 248 4.12 21.43 -4.03
C ASN A 248 3.42 22.69 -4.55
N VAL A 249 3.15 23.67 -3.69
CA VAL A 249 2.48 24.92 -4.05
C VAL A 249 3.44 25.87 -4.74
N GLY A 250 2.94 26.69 -5.65
CA GLY A 250 3.64 27.81 -6.25
C GLY A 250 4.17 27.57 -7.67
N ILE A 251 4.62 28.64 -8.28
CA ILE A 251 5.13 28.66 -9.66
C ILE A 251 6.59 28.23 -9.67
N ARG A 252 6.96 27.29 -10.55
CA ARG A 252 8.35 26.87 -10.70
C ARG A 252 9.21 27.99 -11.29
N ILE A 253 10.30 28.30 -10.63
CA ILE A 253 11.39 29.12 -11.15
C ILE A 253 12.63 28.29 -11.41
N ASN A 254 13.61 28.86 -12.13
CA ASN A 254 14.88 28.17 -12.41
C ASN A 254 15.75 28.13 -11.15
N GLY A 255 16.48 27.04 -10.93
CA GLY A 255 17.36 26.87 -9.76
C GLY A 255 18.43 27.94 -9.60
N VAL A 256 18.87 28.62 -10.67
CA VAL A 256 19.85 29.73 -10.60
C VAL A 256 19.23 31.04 -10.11
N GLU A 257 17.91 31.15 -10.12
CA GLU A 257 17.18 32.33 -9.65
C GLU A 257 16.96 32.23 -8.14
N GLY A 258 16.99 33.36 -7.43
CA GLY A 258 16.59 33.44 -6.03
C GLY A 258 15.08 33.66 -5.94
N GLN A 259 14.44 33.03 -4.96
CA GLN A 259 13.05 33.35 -4.62
C GLN A 259 13.00 34.76 -3.97
N THR A 260 11.96 35.53 -4.27
CA THR A 260 11.88 36.94 -3.91
C THR A 260 10.48 37.30 -3.37
N ASN A 261 10.44 38.30 -2.46
CA ASN A 261 9.19 38.81 -1.89
C ASN A 261 8.38 39.62 -2.93
N ASN A 262 7.81 38.91 -3.89
CA ASN A 262 7.07 39.50 -5.02
C ASN A 262 5.54 39.25 -4.94
N GLY A 263 5.07 38.61 -3.84
CA GLY A 263 3.65 38.24 -3.64
C GLY A 263 3.19 37.02 -4.42
N ILE A 264 4.13 36.31 -5.06
CA ILE A 264 3.89 35.05 -5.76
C ILE A 264 4.65 33.95 -5.02
N ILE A 265 4.01 32.84 -4.68
CA ILE A 265 4.70 31.66 -4.12
C ILE A 265 5.52 31.03 -5.24
N GLU A 266 6.82 30.94 -5.04
CA GLU A 266 7.78 30.37 -5.96
C GLU A 266 8.33 29.05 -5.42
N LYS A 267 8.62 28.09 -6.31
CA LYS A 267 9.24 26.81 -5.95
C LYS A 267 10.34 26.44 -6.92
N TYR A 268 11.27 25.62 -6.46
CA TYR A 268 12.18 24.89 -7.32
C TYR A 268 11.69 23.45 -7.49
N CYS A 269 11.84 22.90 -8.69
CA CYS A 269 11.74 21.47 -8.93
C CYS A 269 13.16 20.90 -9.16
N TYR A 270 13.46 19.77 -8.57
CA TYR A 270 14.79 19.16 -8.69
C TYR A 270 15.22 19.07 -10.17
N ASN A 271 16.46 19.45 -10.48
CA ASN A 271 17.01 19.57 -11.84
C ASN A 271 16.18 20.46 -12.78
N ASN A 272 15.42 21.39 -12.29
CA ASN A 272 14.53 22.25 -13.09
C ASN A 272 13.47 21.48 -13.89
N ASP A 273 13.09 20.28 -13.44
CA ASP A 273 12.09 19.42 -14.10
C ASP A 273 10.80 19.34 -13.25
N GLU A 274 9.68 19.79 -13.83
CA GLU A 274 8.36 19.76 -13.20
C GLU A 274 7.91 18.35 -12.81
N ALA A 275 8.33 17.33 -13.55
CA ALA A 275 8.04 15.94 -13.22
C ALA A 275 8.62 15.53 -11.85
N ASN A 276 9.74 16.12 -11.45
CA ASN A 276 10.32 15.89 -10.13
C ASN A 276 9.47 16.52 -9.01
N CYS A 277 8.85 17.69 -9.26
CA CYS A 277 7.93 18.27 -8.30
C CYS A 277 6.68 17.40 -8.10
N ALA A 278 6.17 16.77 -9.14
CA ALA A 278 5.02 15.87 -9.04
C ALA A 278 5.34 14.62 -8.18
N ILE A 279 6.59 14.18 -8.12
CA ILE A 279 7.02 13.00 -7.36
C ILE A 279 7.50 13.37 -5.95
N TYR A 280 8.32 14.41 -5.83
CA TYR A 280 9.08 14.74 -4.62
C TYR A 280 8.58 15.98 -3.87
N GLY A 281 7.65 16.73 -4.48
CA GLY A 281 7.24 18.05 -3.99
C GLY A 281 8.20 19.16 -4.39
N GLY A 282 7.85 20.40 -4.05
CA GLY A 282 8.67 21.59 -4.27
C GLY A 282 9.82 21.70 -3.28
N LEU A 283 10.86 22.45 -3.68
CA LEU A 283 11.93 22.89 -2.83
C LEU A 283 11.82 24.41 -2.66
N TYR A 284 11.97 24.89 -1.41
CA TYR A 284 11.75 26.30 -1.07
C TYR A 284 12.93 26.84 -0.29
N GLN A 285 13.30 28.08 -0.55
CA GLN A 285 14.12 28.85 0.38
C GLN A 285 13.34 29.13 1.65
N TRP A 286 14.02 29.30 2.77
CA TRP A 286 13.36 29.45 4.06
C TRP A 286 12.48 30.71 4.13
N ASP A 287 12.99 31.85 3.64
CA ASP A 287 12.22 33.09 3.65
C ASP A 287 10.98 33.02 2.76
N GLU A 288 11.04 32.30 1.62
CA GLU A 288 9.91 32.07 0.74
C GLU A 288 8.84 31.22 1.43
N MET A 289 9.22 30.08 2.01
CA MET A 289 8.22 29.25 2.69
C MET A 289 7.56 29.97 3.86
N MET A 290 8.31 30.85 4.55
CA MET A 290 7.81 31.67 5.65
C MET A 290 6.98 32.88 5.17
N GLN A 291 6.89 33.11 3.85
CA GLN A 291 6.30 34.33 3.27
C GLN A 291 6.91 35.60 3.89
N TYR A 292 8.24 35.56 4.08
CA TYR A 292 9.07 36.67 4.60
C TYR A 292 8.68 37.16 5.99
N VAL A 293 8.06 36.27 6.81
CA VAL A 293 7.74 36.51 8.21
C VAL A 293 8.64 35.62 9.07
N ALA A 294 9.24 36.14 10.12
CA ALA A 294 10.19 35.40 10.95
C ALA A 294 9.58 34.71 12.19
N THR A 295 8.27 34.84 12.41
CA THR A 295 7.57 34.23 13.56
C THR A 295 7.45 32.72 13.38
N PRO A 296 7.99 31.88 14.27
CA PRO A 296 7.81 30.43 14.17
C PRO A 296 6.34 30.01 14.27
N GLY A 297 5.97 28.96 13.56
CA GLY A 297 4.60 28.43 13.57
C GLY A 297 3.60 29.27 12.74
N VAL A 298 4.06 30.14 11.86
CA VAL A 298 3.16 30.83 10.92
C VAL A 298 2.63 29.88 9.87
N GLN A 299 1.49 30.23 9.28
CA GLN A 299 0.95 29.51 8.12
C GLN A 299 2.00 29.45 6.99
N GLY A 300 2.64 30.56 6.64
CA GLY A 300 3.56 30.65 5.50
C GLY A 300 2.88 30.16 4.23
N ILE A 301 3.54 29.27 3.49
CA ILE A 301 2.98 28.66 2.25
C ILE A 301 2.08 27.44 2.49
N CYS A 302 1.80 27.08 3.76
CA CYS A 302 0.94 25.96 4.11
C CYS A 302 -0.54 26.21 3.72
N PRO A 303 -1.34 25.16 3.52
CA PRO A 303 -2.79 25.28 3.38
C PRO A 303 -3.44 26.03 4.53
N ILE A 304 -4.63 26.59 4.30
CA ILE A 304 -5.41 27.25 5.36
C ILE A 304 -5.74 26.26 6.48
N GLY A 305 -5.51 26.66 7.74
CA GLY A 305 -5.65 25.82 8.93
C GLY A 305 -4.45 24.90 9.20
N TRP A 306 -3.35 25.14 8.48
CA TRP A 306 -2.08 24.46 8.64
C TRP A 306 -0.96 25.46 8.81
N HIS A 307 0.10 25.09 9.51
CA HIS A 307 1.27 25.94 9.72
C HIS A 307 2.58 25.21 9.45
N LEU A 308 3.64 25.97 9.29
CA LEU A 308 5.00 25.47 9.17
C LEU A 308 5.50 24.97 10.52
N PRO A 309 5.96 23.71 10.64
CA PRO A 309 6.31 23.12 11.91
C PRO A 309 7.49 23.86 12.58
N THR A 310 7.35 24.10 13.87
CA THR A 310 8.39 24.67 14.72
C THR A 310 9.45 23.60 15.06
N TYR A 311 10.57 24.04 15.65
CA TYR A 311 11.58 23.14 16.20
C TYR A 311 10.98 22.16 17.23
N ASP A 312 10.08 22.65 18.08
CA ASP A 312 9.47 21.85 19.15
C ASP A 312 8.49 20.82 18.59
N GLU A 313 7.72 21.14 17.57
CA GLU A 313 6.78 20.19 16.93
C GLU A 313 7.52 19.05 16.24
N TRP A 314 8.62 19.34 15.55
CA TRP A 314 9.52 18.29 15.05
C TRP A 314 10.10 17.44 16.18
N THR A 315 10.37 18.05 17.35
CA THR A 315 10.88 17.33 18.52
C THR A 315 9.80 16.45 19.15
N ILE A 316 8.55 16.92 19.23
CA ILE A 316 7.39 16.13 19.67
C ILE A 316 7.22 14.90 18.77
N LEU A 317 7.21 15.09 17.44
CA LEU A 317 7.13 14.00 16.47
C LEU A 317 8.25 12.96 16.69
N THR A 318 9.49 13.38 16.71
CA THR A 318 10.62 12.45 16.83
C THR A 318 10.66 11.76 18.20
N THR A 319 10.24 12.45 19.28
CA THR A 319 10.13 11.86 20.62
C THR A 319 9.04 10.79 20.67
N PHE A 320 7.87 11.06 20.08
CA PHE A 320 6.79 10.08 19.99
C PHE A 320 7.24 8.80 19.25
N LEU A 321 8.05 8.94 18.21
CA LEU A 321 8.60 7.84 17.43
C LEU A 321 9.75 7.09 18.12
N GLY A 322 10.10 7.43 19.35
CA GLY A 322 11.12 6.74 20.16
C GLY A 322 12.49 7.44 20.19
N GLY A 323 12.53 8.73 19.84
CA GLY A 323 13.72 9.57 19.82
C GLY A 323 14.42 9.63 18.47
N THR A 324 15.30 10.62 18.33
CA THR A 324 15.99 10.91 17.05
C THR A 324 16.77 9.71 16.51
N SER A 325 17.30 8.83 17.36
CA SER A 325 18.15 7.69 16.96
C SER A 325 17.42 6.65 16.09
N VAL A 326 16.10 6.56 16.18
CA VAL A 326 15.28 5.54 15.48
C VAL A 326 14.16 6.14 14.63
N ALA A 327 13.75 7.37 14.91
CA ALA A 327 12.59 7.99 14.28
C ALA A 327 12.72 8.09 12.75
N GLY A 328 13.95 8.29 12.23
CA GLY A 328 14.17 8.42 10.79
C GLY A 328 13.76 7.17 10.01
N GLY A 329 14.07 5.96 10.51
CA GLY A 329 13.64 4.73 9.89
C GLY A 329 12.11 4.58 9.87
N LYS A 330 11.44 5.01 10.94
CA LYS A 330 9.98 4.97 11.06
C LYS A 330 9.25 5.99 10.18
N MET A 331 9.95 7.03 9.76
CA MET A 331 9.40 8.10 8.92
C MET A 331 9.61 7.88 7.43
N LYS A 332 10.72 7.25 7.01
CA LYS A 332 11.07 7.06 5.59
C LYS A 332 10.06 6.16 4.87
N SER A 333 9.75 6.49 3.62
CA SER A 333 9.03 5.59 2.72
C SER A 333 9.86 4.32 2.45
N THR A 334 9.18 3.18 2.31
CA THR A 334 9.80 1.89 2.04
C THR A 334 10.26 1.76 0.58
N GLY A 335 11.01 0.70 0.31
CA GLY A 335 11.53 0.39 -1.02
C GLY A 335 12.80 1.14 -1.38
N THR A 336 13.39 0.78 -2.53
CA THR A 336 14.61 1.40 -3.05
C THR A 336 14.53 1.62 -4.56
N ILE A 337 15.33 2.55 -5.06
CA ILE A 337 15.42 2.87 -6.49
C ILE A 337 15.94 1.66 -7.26
N GLU A 338 16.98 1.00 -6.75
CA GLU A 338 17.65 -0.12 -7.41
C GLU A 338 16.74 -1.35 -7.50
N ALA A 339 15.81 -1.51 -6.56
CA ALA A 339 14.80 -2.56 -6.62
C ALA A 339 13.56 -2.16 -7.44
N GLY A 340 13.46 -0.90 -7.88
CA GLY A 340 12.27 -0.37 -8.56
C GLY A 340 11.02 -0.30 -7.66
N THR A 341 11.21 -0.32 -6.32
CA THR A 341 10.12 -0.41 -5.34
C THR A 341 9.95 0.84 -4.49
N GLY A 342 10.84 1.82 -4.63
CA GLY A 342 10.82 3.05 -3.85
C GLY A 342 11.73 4.12 -4.42
N LEU A 343 11.89 5.21 -3.67
CA LEU A 343 12.59 6.42 -4.12
C LEU A 343 13.95 6.63 -3.41
N TRP A 344 14.26 5.87 -2.37
CA TRP A 344 15.53 5.94 -1.65
C TRP A 344 16.58 5.04 -2.30
N TYR A 345 17.87 5.41 -2.22
CA TYR A 345 18.95 4.50 -2.57
C TYR A 345 18.99 3.28 -1.64
N SER A 346 19.58 2.17 -2.11
CA SER A 346 19.92 1.02 -1.27
C SER A 346 20.99 1.48 -0.24
N PHE A 347 20.92 1.06 1.01
CA PHE A 347 20.11 0.01 1.60
C PHE A 347 18.84 0.52 2.33
N ASN A 348 18.50 1.78 2.31
CA ASN A 348 17.41 2.41 3.04
C ASN A 348 17.34 1.90 4.51
N ILE A 349 18.44 2.08 5.26
CA ILE A 349 18.72 1.42 6.54
C ILE A 349 17.64 1.76 7.58
N GLY A 350 17.13 0.70 8.23
CA GLY A 350 16.17 0.79 9.33
C GLY A 350 14.79 1.29 8.93
N VAL A 351 14.47 1.29 7.63
CA VAL A 351 13.16 1.75 7.15
C VAL A 351 12.05 0.82 7.58
N THR A 352 10.98 1.39 8.16
CA THR A 352 9.73 0.68 8.47
C THR A 352 8.50 1.42 7.98
N ASN A 353 8.56 2.76 7.85
CA ASN A 353 7.42 3.65 7.59
C ASN A 353 6.22 3.44 8.53
N GLU A 354 6.46 2.87 9.71
CA GLU A 354 5.39 2.55 10.67
C GLU A 354 4.65 3.78 11.20
N SER A 355 5.22 4.97 11.02
CA SER A 355 4.54 6.23 11.37
C SER A 355 3.51 6.67 10.34
N GLY A 356 3.58 6.19 9.10
CA GLY A 356 2.80 6.70 7.97
C GLY A 356 3.25 8.09 7.49
N PHE A 357 4.32 8.65 8.04
CA PHE A 357 4.85 9.93 7.58
C PHE A 357 5.28 9.88 6.10
N THR A 358 5.72 8.72 5.63
CA THR A 358 6.04 8.44 4.22
C THR A 358 6.99 9.47 3.63
N ALA A 359 8.11 9.73 4.31
CA ALA A 359 9.11 10.68 3.85
C ALA A 359 9.71 10.26 2.52
N VAL A 360 9.57 11.10 1.50
CA VAL A 360 10.28 11.00 0.23
C VAL A 360 11.29 12.14 0.15
N GLN A 361 12.51 11.82 -0.29
CA GLN A 361 13.59 12.79 -0.37
C GLN A 361 13.47 13.64 -1.63
N GLY A 362 13.29 14.94 -1.46
CA GLY A 362 13.30 15.90 -2.57
C GLY A 362 14.72 16.33 -2.99
N GLY A 363 15.76 15.82 -2.33
CA GLY A 363 17.10 16.33 -2.50
C GLY A 363 17.25 17.75 -1.91
N SER A 364 18.07 18.57 -2.56
CA SER A 364 18.27 19.96 -2.19
C SER A 364 18.65 20.82 -3.41
N ARG A 365 18.31 22.12 -3.35
CA ARG A 365 18.86 23.15 -4.24
C ARG A 365 19.97 23.89 -3.51
N GLY A 366 21.16 23.97 -4.09
CA GLY A 366 22.36 24.55 -3.49
C GLY A 366 22.36 26.08 -3.35
N LEU A 367 23.32 26.61 -2.61
CA LEU A 367 23.42 28.06 -2.30
C LEU A 367 23.48 28.95 -3.55
N ASN A 368 24.25 28.56 -4.55
CA ASN A 368 24.49 29.36 -5.75
C ASN A 368 23.48 29.06 -6.87
N GLY A 369 22.47 28.21 -6.61
CA GLY A 369 21.40 27.94 -7.53
C GLY A 369 21.72 27.00 -8.70
N ASP A 370 22.97 26.64 -8.91
CA ASP A 370 23.45 25.88 -10.04
C ASP A 370 23.51 24.36 -9.80
N LEU A 371 23.34 23.91 -8.58
CA LEU A 371 23.48 22.51 -8.19
C LEU A 371 22.27 22.01 -7.40
N PHE A 372 21.53 21.09 -8.02
CA PHE A 372 20.65 20.19 -7.29
C PHE A 372 21.44 18.96 -6.85
N SER A 373 21.23 18.50 -5.64
CA SER A 373 21.97 17.38 -5.09
C SER A 373 21.14 16.51 -4.16
N ASN A 374 21.66 15.32 -3.83
CA ASN A 374 21.15 14.42 -2.82
C ASN A 374 19.79 13.75 -3.11
N LEU A 375 19.24 13.84 -4.34
CA LEU A 375 18.06 13.06 -4.71
C LEU A 375 18.37 11.57 -4.56
N GLY A 376 17.47 10.81 -3.98
CA GLY A 376 17.68 9.38 -3.67
C GLY A 376 18.46 9.16 -2.36
N ALA A 377 19.32 10.10 -1.95
CA ALA A 377 20.21 9.95 -0.81
C ALA A 377 19.67 10.60 0.48
N TRP A 378 19.32 11.89 0.41
CA TRP A 378 18.93 12.66 1.59
C TRP A 378 17.65 13.45 1.32
N GLY A 379 16.74 13.42 2.31
CA GLY A 379 15.61 14.32 2.40
C GLY A 379 15.85 15.36 3.47
N ASN A 380 15.58 16.64 3.13
CA ASN A 380 15.73 17.77 4.01
C ASN A 380 14.38 18.47 4.14
N TRP A 381 13.95 18.72 5.37
CA TRP A 381 12.71 19.44 5.66
C TRP A 381 12.96 20.63 6.56
N TRP A 382 12.52 21.80 6.12
CA TRP A 382 12.60 23.00 6.93
C TRP A 382 11.71 22.91 8.18
N GLY A 383 12.17 23.56 9.25
CA GLY A 383 11.33 24.04 10.35
C GLY A 383 11.19 25.57 10.26
N SER A 384 10.13 26.11 10.83
CA SER A 384 9.88 27.55 10.87
C SER A 384 10.74 28.32 11.87
N SER A 385 11.51 27.62 12.72
CA SER A 385 12.36 28.22 13.73
C SER A 385 13.72 28.62 13.15
N GLU A 386 14.13 29.86 13.37
CA GLU A 386 15.46 30.36 13.00
C GLU A 386 16.57 29.81 13.89
N TYR A 387 17.78 29.74 13.34
CA TYR A 387 19.04 29.58 14.07
C TYR A 387 19.96 30.76 13.76
N GLY A 388 19.56 31.96 14.23
CA GLY A 388 20.22 33.21 13.92
C GLY A 388 19.87 33.79 12.54
N ASN A 389 20.51 34.86 12.15
CA ASN A 389 20.10 35.70 11.02
C ASN A 389 20.12 34.99 9.66
N TYR A 390 21.08 34.10 9.46
CA TYR A 390 21.33 33.47 8.14
C TYR A 390 20.94 31.98 8.06
N TYR A 391 20.59 31.35 9.19
CA TYR A 391 20.37 29.93 9.31
C TYR A 391 18.99 29.63 9.89
N ALA A 392 18.43 28.47 9.52
CA ALA A 392 17.21 27.95 10.10
C ALA A 392 17.37 26.46 10.41
N TRP A 393 16.58 25.99 11.36
CA TRP A 393 16.55 24.59 11.72
C TRP A 393 15.89 23.74 10.64
N ASN A 394 16.45 22.56 10.39
CA ASN A 394 15.86 21.56 9.53
C ASN A 394 15.97 20.16 10.14
N ARG A 395 15.32 19.18 9.48
CA ARG A 395 15.45 17.76 9.76
C ARG A 395 15.95 17.06 8.51
N ILE A 396 16.87 16.09 8.72
CA ILE A 396 17.50 15.34 7.63
C ILE A 396 17.29 13.87 7.87
N LEU A 397 16.84 13.15 6.82
CA LEU A 397 16.78 11.71 6.75
C LEU A 397 17.71 11.23 5.63
N GLY A 398 18.41 10.14 5.86
CA GLY A 398 19.32 9.57 4.88
C GLY A 398 19.03 8.09 4.59
N TYR A 399 19.37 7.65 3.38
CA TYR A 399 19.21 6.26 2.96
C TYR A 399 20.07 5.28 3.77
N ASN A 400 21.22 5.74 4.28
CA ASN A 400 22.24 4.91 4.92
C ASN A 400 22.24 4.99 6.47
N TRP A 401 21.18 5.55 7.07
CA TRP A 401 20.98 5.56 8.53
C TRP A 401 19.51 5.56 8.92
N SER A 402 19.21 5.27 10.20
CA SER A 402 17.86 5.22 10.77
C SER A 402 17.50 6.41 11.67
N PHE A 403 18.44 7.28 11.95
CA PHE A 403 18.21 8.43 12.82
C PHE A 403 17.66 9.64 12.05
N VAL A 404 17.13 10.62 12.79
CA VAL A 404 16.82 11.97 12.31
C VAL A 404 17.97 12.87 12.70
N GLU A 405 18.67 13.43 11.72
CA GLU A 405 19.66 14.47 11.97
C GLU A 405 18.97 15.83 12.13
N ILE A 406 19.42 16.58 13.12
CA ILE A 406 18.97 17.94 13.38
C ILE A 406 20.08 18.88 12.86
N GLY A 407 19.78 19.58 11.78
CA GLY A 407 20.70 20.51 11.13
C GLY A 407 20.30 21.98 11.30
N CYS A 408 21.25 22.86 11.05
CA CYS A 408 20.99 24.27 10.82
C CYS A 408 21.72 24.69 9.54
N TYR A 409 20.96 25.18 8.58
CA TYR A 409 21.44 25.44 7.24
C TYR A 409 21.09 26.85 6.76
N TYR A 410 21.84 27.34 5.77
CA TYR A 410 21.60 28.66 5.18
C TYR A 410 20.16 28.74 4.62
N LYS A 411 19.44 29.80 4.99
CA LYS A 411 18.04 30.05 4.54
C LYS A 411 17.91 30.12 3.02
N SER A 412 18.98 30.41 2.30
CA SER A 412 19.03 30.46 0.83
C SER A 412 19.13 29.10 0.14
N LEU A 413 19.26 27.98 0.90
CA LEU A 413 19.13 26.64 0.35
C LEU A 413 17.67 26.32 0.06
N GLY A 414 17.42 25.47 -0.94
CA GLY A 414 16.07 24.98 -1.25
C GLY A 414 15.86 23.59 -0.64
N PHE A 415 14.88 23.44 0.28
CA PHE A 415 14.49 22.18 0.92
C PHE A 415 12.98 21.94 0.83
N SER A 416 12.58 20.71 1.10
CA SER A 416 11.17 20.31 1.15
C SER A 416 10.46 20.94 2.36
N VAL A 417 9.14 21.03 2.26
CA VAL A 417 8.25 21.52 3.31
C VAL A 417 7.15 20.51 3.57
N ARG A 418 6.81 20.32 4.84
CA ARG A 418 5.59 19.63 5.31
C ARG A 418 4.94 20.48 6.38
N CYS A 419 3.61 20.51 6.37
CA CYS A 419 2.83 21.31 7.29
C CYS A 419 2.21 20.44 8.41
N VAL A 420 1.88 21.09 9.53
CA VAL A 420 1.18 20.53 10.68
C VAL A 420 -0.16 21.23 10.81
N LEU A 421 -1.23 20.50 11.16
CA LEU A 421 -2.55 21.04 11.37
C LEU A 421 -2.58 21.93 12.63
N ASP A 422 -3.25 23.07 12.53
CA ASP A 422 -3.60 23.93 13.66
C ASP A 422 -4.60 23.19 14.58
N LEU A 423 -4.30 23.05 15.89
CA LEU A 423 -5.12 22.35 16.88
C LEU A 423 -5.78 23.34 17.85
#